data_8e9509b4ca9a5f3df0ba7f8ee7b65d00
#
_entry.id   8e9509b4ca9a5f3df0ba7f8ee7b65d00
#
_cell.length_a   1.000
_cell.length_b   1.000
_cell.length_c   1.000
_cell.angle_alpha   90.00
_cell.angle_beta   90.00
_cell.angle_gamma   90.00
#
_symmetry.space_group_name_H-M   'P 1'
#
loop_
_entity.id
_entity.type
_entity.pdbx_description
1 polymer ?
#
loop_
_entity_poly.entity_id
_entity_poly.type
_entity_poly.pdbx_seq_one_letter_code
_entity_poly.pdbx_strand_id
1 'polypeptide(L)'
;SGSGKSTLLHVLSGLDRPTSGKVLIDGVDMFSFSDEKMAIFRRRSMGFVFQQFNLLDEYSVLNNICMPLRLDGRKPDETFLAEVTKMLGIEEKLKKYPYELSGGEQQRVAIARSILAKPHIIFADEPTGNLDKKAGEDTLNLLSSCAARFGQTLIIVTHDLEIAKKADRIIKIEDGKIVSNQL
;
A
#
# COMPACT_ATOMS: atom_id res chain seq x y z
N SER A 1 19.53 -3.91 -3.92
CA SER A 1 18.90 -2.99 -4.88
C SER A 1 19.12 -3.54 -6.29
N GLY A 2 18.13 -3.45 -7.19
CA GLY A 2 18.25 -3.88 -8.59
C GLY A 2 17.86 -5.33 -8.91
N SER A 3 17.47 -6.15 -7.94
CA SER A 3 17.07 -7.56 -8.18
C SER A 3 15.67 -7.77 -8.80
N GLY A 4 14.95 -6.69 -9.16
CA GLY A 4 13.63 -6.77 -9.83
C GLY A 4 12.42 -6.86 -8.92
N LYS A 5 12.56 -6.70 -7.59
CA LYS A 5 11.43 -6.80 -6.64
C LYS A 5 10.36 -5.73 -6.85
N SER A 6 10.75 -4.46 -6.93
CA SER A 6 9.81 -3.36 -7.20
C SER A 6 9.18 -3.47 -8.58
N THR A 7 9.96 -3.92 -9.59
CA THR A 7 9.43 -4.20 -10.93
C THR A 7 8.33 -5.27 -10.87
N LEU A 8 8.56 -6.38 -10.14
CA LEU A 8 7.53 -7.40 -9.95
C LEU A 8 6.31 -6.83 -9.25
N LEU A 9 6.49 -6.04 -8.18
CA LEU A 9 5.38 -5.39 -7.48
C LEU A 9 4.59 -4.47 -8.41
N HIS A 10 5.26 -3.68 -9.26
CA HIS A 10 4.60 -2.80 -10.23
C HIS A 10 3.81 -3.60 -11.27
N VAL A 11 4.33 -4.74 -11.73
CA VAL A 11 3.59 -5.63 -12.64
C VAL A 11 2.40 -6.27 -11.92
N LEU A 12 2.58 -6.80 -10.70
CA LEU A 12 1.49 -7.41 -9.92
C LEU A 12 0.38 -6.43 -9.58
N SER A 13 0.71 -5.15 -9.46
CA SER A 13 -0.25 -4.08 -9.15
C SER A 13 -0.80 -3.36 -10.40
N GLY A 14 -0.36 -3.77 -11.60
CA GLY A 14 -0.78 -3.17 -12.87
C GLY A 14 -0.30 -1.74 -13.08
N LEU A 15 0.76 -1.31 -12.38
CA LEU A 15 1.45 -0.05 -12.65
C LEU A 15 2.30 -0.18 -13.92
N ASP A 16 2.90 -1.37 -14.14
CA ASP A 16 3.65 -1.72 -15.34
C ASP A 16 3.02 -2.93 -16.01
N ARG A 17 3.18 -3.03 -17.35
CA ARG A 17 2.73 -4.19 -18.12
C ARG A 17 3.86 -5.22 -18.24
N PRO A 18 3.58 -6.52 -18.06
CA PRO A 18 4.58 -7.57 -18.30
C PRO A 18 4.84 -7.72 -19.82
N THR A 19 6.07 -8.06 -20.18
CA THR A 19 6.42 -8.42 -21.56
C THR A 19 5.71 -9.71 -22.00
N SER A 20 5.49 -10.63 -21.06
CA SER A 20 4.77 -11.89 -21.28
C SER A 20 4.22 -12.41 -19.94
N GLY A 21 3.31 -13.38 -20.00
CA GLY A 21 2.65 -13.94 -18.82
C GLY A 21 1.35 -13.23 -18.48
N LYS A 22 0.76 -13.61 -17.34
CA LYS A 22 -0.54 -13.10 -16.86
C LYS A 22 -0.47 -12.82 -15.38
N VAL A 23 -1.22 -11.82 -14.92
CA VAL A 23 -1.51 -11.61 -13.51
C VAL A 23 -2.99 -11.82 -13.28
N LEU A 24 -3.30 -12.82 -12.45
CA LEU A 24 -4.68 -13.18 -12.14
C LEU A 24 -5.01 -12.68 -10.73
N ILE A 25 -6.07 -11.89 -10.60
CA ILE A 25 -6.65 -11.49 -9.32
C ILE A 25 -8.09 -12.01 -9.31
N ASP A 26 -8.41 -12.86 -8.35
CA ASP A 26 -9.68 -13.57 -8.27
C ASP A 26 -10.06 -14.29 -9.58
N GLY A 27 -9.05 -14.88 -10.26
CA GLY A 27 -9.21 -15.60 -11.53
C GLY A 27 -9.33 -14.71 -12.77
N VAL A 28 -9.33 -13.40 -12.63
CA VAL A 28 -9.43 -12.45 -13.74
C VAL A 28 -8.04 -11.98 -14.15
N ASP A 29 -7.70 -12.13 -15.45
CA ASP A 29 -6.48 -11.57 -16.01
C ASP A 29 -6.62 -10.05 -16.11
N MET A 30 -5.93 -9.34 -15.22
CA MET A 30 -6.03 -7.88 -15.14
C MET A 30 -5.51 -7.18 -16.41
N PHE A 31 -4.58 -7.79 -17.15
CA PHE A 31 -4.06 -7.21 -18.39
C PHE A 31 -4.96 -7.43 -19.64
N SER A 32 -6.09 -8.13 -19.45
CA SER A 32 -7.18 -8.14 -20.45
C SER A 32 -8.02 -6.85 -20.41
N PHE A 33 -7.87 -6.01 -19.38
CA PHE A 33 -8.60 -4.75 -19.26
C PHE A 33 -8.03 -3.66 -20.18
N SER A 34 -8.91 -2.75 -20.63
CA SER A 34 -8.47 -1.46 -21.19
C SER A 34 -7.80 -0.63 -20.08
N ASP A 35 -7.00 0.37 -20.49
CA ASP A 35 -6.29 1.24 -19.52
C ASP A 35 -7.25 1.94 -18.56
N GLU A 36 -8.42 2.36 -19.05
CA GLU A 36 -9.47 2.96 -18.23
C GLU A 36 -10.03 1.97 -17.19
N LYS A 37 -10.39 0.75 -17.63
CA LYS A 37 -10.86 -0.30 -16.73
C LYS A 37 -9.79 -0.70 -15.70
N MET A 38 -8.53 -0.76 -16.14
CA MET A 38 -7.40 -1.04 -15.26
C MET A 38 -7.25 0.05 -14.19
N ALA A 39 -7.35 1.33 -14.56
CA ALA A 39 -7.28 2.44 -13.60
C ALA A 39 -8.42 2.38 -12.56
N ILE A 40 -9.64 2.05 -12.99
CA ILE A 40 -10.78 1.85 -12.10
C ILE A 40 -10.54 0.64 -11.19
N PHE A 41 -10.07 -0.47 -11.74
CA PHE A 41 -9.79 -1.69 -10.98
C PHE A 41 -8.73 -1.45 -9.91
N ARG A 42 -7.59 -0.80 -10.25
CA ARG A 42 -6.56 -0.43 -9.28
C ARG A 42 -7.14 0.41 -8.14
N ARG A 43 -7.87 1.47 -8.48
CA ARG A 43 -8.43 2.41 -7.48
C ARG A 43 -9.41 1.75 -6.52
N ARG A 44 -10.15 0.72 -6.96
CA ARG A 44 -11.16 0.03 -6.16
C ARG A 44 -10.64 -1.18 -5.40
N SER A 45 -9.68 -1.90 -5.97
CA SER A 45 -9.27 -3.22 -5.50
C SER A 45 -7.86 -3.25 -4.91
N MET A 46 -7.06 -2.17 -5.10
CA MET A 46 -5.67 -2.12 -4.68
C MET A 46 -5.36 -0.90 -3.84
N GLY A 47 -4.64 -1.09 -2.76
CA GLY A 47 -4.02 -0.03 -1.96
C GLY A 47 -2.53 0.04 -2.23
N PHE A 48 -1.93 1.22 -2.07
CA PHE A 48 -0.50 1.43 -2.28
C PHE A 48 0.12 2.17 -1.12
N VAL A 49 1.25 1.67 -0.63
CA VAL A 49 2.12 2.30 0.36
C VAL A 49 3.53 2.30 -0.21
N PHE A 50 4.10 3.48 -0.45
CA PHE A 50 5.44 3.64 -1.03
C PHE A 50 6.45 4.10 0.01
N GLN A 51 7.73 3.92 -0.26
CA GLN A 51 8.82 4.43 0.54
C GLN A 51 8.77 5.97 0.64
N GLN A 52 8.54 6.65 -0.48
CA GLN A 52 8.16 8.07 -0.49
C GLN A 52 6.65 8.11 -0.29
N PHE A 53 6.19 8.77 0.74
CA PHE A 53 4.77 8.75 1.17
C PHE A 53 3.78 9.14 0.08
N ASN A 54 4.25 9.88 -0.95
CA ASN A 54 3.47 10.34 -2.10
C ASN A 54 2.17 11.03 -1.67
N LEU A 55 2.25 11.85 -0.62
CA LEU A 55 1.18 12.72 -0.21
C LEU A 55 1.19 13.99 -1.07
N LEU A 56 0.02 14.55 -1.28
CA LEU A 56 -0.15 15.80 -2.01
C LEU A 56 -0.11 16.96 -1.00
N ASP A 57 0.92 17.81 -1.09
CA ASP A 57 1.21 18.85 -0.11
C ASP A 57 0.13 19.95 -0.08
N GLU A 58 -0.59 20.16 -1.20
CA GLU A 58 -1.69 21.11 -1.32
C GLU A 58 -2.99 20.64 -0.67
N TYR A 59 -3.04 19.36 -0.23
CA TYR A 59 -4.22 18.77 0.35
C TYR A 59 -4.01 18.44 1.82
N SER A 60 -5.06 18.67 2.63
CA SER A 60 -5.04 18.24 4.02
C SER A 60 -4.91 16.71 4.14
N VAL A 61 -4.55 16.23 5.33
CA VAL A 61 -4.50 14.81 5.67
C VAL A 61 -5.80 14.10 5.29
N LEU A 62 -6.96 14.66 5.69
CA LEU A 62 -8.26 14.09 5.35
C LEU A 62 -8.44 13.98 3.82
N ASN A 63 -8.05 15.01 3.08
CA ASN A 63 -8.19 15.02 1.63
C ASN A 63 -7.25 14.01 0.96
N ASN A 64 -6.02 13.85 1.46
CA ASN A 64 -5.09 12.81 1.01
C ASN A 64 -5.66 11.40 1.25
N ILE A 65 -6.19 11.13 2.45
CA ILE A 65 -6.78 9.84 2.81
C ILE A 65 -7.98 9.52 1.91
N CYS A 66 -8.86 10.50 1.66
CA CYS A 66 -10.07 10.32 0.88
C CYS A 66 -9.87 10.36 -0.65
N MET A 67 -8.65 10.65 -1.13
CA MET A 67 -8.38 10.86 -2.55
C MET A 67 -8.83 9.69 -3.45
N PRO A 68 -8.56 8.41 -3.14
CA PRO A 68 -9.00 7.30 -3.99
C PRO A 68 -10.52 7.23 -4.14
N LEU A 69 -11.27 7.52 -3.08
CA LEU A 69 -12.73 7.52 -3.10
C LEU A 69 -13.27 8.70 -3.93
N ARG A 70 -12.67 9.89 -3.77
CA ARG A 70 -13.07 11.09 -4.53
C ARG A 70 -12.86 10.93 -6.03
N LEU A 71 -11.73 10.33 -6.43
CA LEU A 71 -11.47 10.01 -7.84
C LEU A 71 -12.46 8.99 -8.41
N ASP A 72 -13.12 8.22 -7.55
CA ASP A 72 -14.17 7.26 -7.92
C ASP A 72 -15.60 7.84 -7.76
N GLY A 73 -15.72 9.13 -7.45
CA GLY A 73 -17.01 9.80 -7.20
C GLY A 73 -17.73 9.33 -5.93
N ARG A 74 -17.04 8.62 -5.03
CA ARG A 74 -17.59 8.08 -3.78
C ARG A 74 -17.28 8.97 -2.58
N LYS A 75 -18.16 8.95 -1.60
CA LYS A 75 -17.91 9.53 -0.28
C LYS A 75 -17.30 8.50 0.66
N PRO A 76 -16.49 8.93 1.63
CA PRO A 76 -16.01 8.03 2.67
C PRO A 76 -17.18 7.56 3.55
N ASP A 77 -17.07 6.33 4.03
CA ASP A 77 -17.85 5.84 5.17
C ASP A 77 -17.23 6.47 6.43
N GLU A 78 -17.95 7.39 7.06
CA GLU A 78 -17.46 8.20 8.19
C GLU A 78 -17.08 7.32 9.40
N THR A 79 -17.83 6.24 9.63
CA THR A 79 -17.54 5.29 10.72
C THR A 79 -16.22 4.56 10.44
N PHE A 80 -16.03 4.09 9.21
CA PHE A 80 -14.81 3.41 8.81
C PHE A 80 -13.61 4.35 8.77
N LEU A 81 -13.79 5.59 8.31
CA LEU A 81 -12.76 6.63 8.36
C LEU A 81 -12.30 6.87 9.80
N ALA A 82 -13.25 7.05 10.74
CA ALA A 82 -12.94 7.23 12.15
C ALA A 82 -12.20 6.02 12.74
N GLU A 83 -12.63 4.79 12.41
CA GLU A 83 -11.95 3.58 12.85
C GLU A 83 -10.51 3.51 12.36
N VAL A 84 -10.27 3.72 11.06
CA VAL A 84 -8.93 3.68 10.44
C VAL A 84 -8.02 4.75 11.04
N THR A 85 -8.49 5.98 11.14
CA THR A 85 -7.68 7.10 11.66
C THR A 85 -7.34 6.90 13.13
N LYS A 86 -8.25 6.35 13.92
CA LYS A 86 -8.02 5.98 15.32
C LYS A 86 -6.98 4.88 15.47
N MET A 87 -7.08 3.80 14.69
CA MET A 87 -6.09 2.72 14.71
C MET A 87 -4.68 3.22 14.38
N LEU A 88 -4.59 4.21 13.49
CA LEU A 88 -3.32 4.78 13.05
C LEU A 88 -2.86 5.97 13.93
N GLY A 89 -3.67 6.43 14.89
CA GLY A 89 -3.35 7.54 15.80
C GLY A 89 -3.16 8.87 15.08
N ILE A 90 -3.98 9.14 14.07
CA ILE A 90 -3.92 10.37 13.25
C ILE A 90 -5.22 11.18 13.25
N GLU A 91 -6.17 10.89 14.14
CA GLU A 91 -7.48 11.55 14.21
C GLU A 91 -7.37 13.07 14.32
N GLU A 92 -6.47 13.53 15.20
CA GLU A 92 -6.27 14.97 15.43
C GLU A 92 -5.45 15.65 14.35
N LYS A 93 -4.94 14.88 13.39
CA LYS A 93 -4.12 15.40 12.29
C LYS A 93 -4.91 15.67 11.00
N LEU A 94 -6.19 15.31 10.94
CA LEU A 94 -6.99 15.31 9.71
C LEU A 94 -7.07 16.68 9.00
N LYS A 95 -6.95 17.78 9.76
CA LYS A 95 -6.95 19.15 9.23
C LYS A 95 -5.57 19.68 8.86
N LYS A 96 -4.48 18.97 9.27
CA LYS A 96 -3.11 19.36 8.97
C LYS A 96 -2.76 19.04 7.51
N TYR A 97 -1.63 19.59 7.09
CA TYR A 97 -1.03 19.34 5.78
C TYR A 97 0.20 18.44 5.94
N PRO A 98 0.65 17.73 4.89
CA PRO A 98 1.78 16.80 4.96
C PRO A 98 3.06 17.41 5.55
N TYR A 99 3.39 18.64 5.19
CA TYR A 99 4.57 19.35 5.67
C TYR A 99 4.54 19.70 7.18
N GLU A 100 3.38 19.57 7.83
CA GLU A 100 3.24 19.75 9.29
C GLU A 100 3.41 18.44 10.08
N LEU A 101 3.68 17.33 9.39
CA LEU A 101 3.74 15.99 9.97
C LEU A 101 5.18 15.46 9.99
N SER A 102 5.50 14.66 11.01
CA SER A 102 6.71 13.83 11.00
C SER A 102 6.64 12.75 9.91
N GLY A 103 7.78 12.19 9.49
CA GLY A 103 7.82 11.13 8.50
C GLY A 103 6.96 9.91 8.88
N GLY A 104 6.98 9.51 10.16
CA GLY A 104 6.11 8.42 10.64
C GLY A 104 4.62 8.75 10.57
N GLU A 105 4.23 10.01 10.86
CA GLU A 105 2.85 10.46 10.70
C GLU A 105 2.43 10.49 9.23
N GLN A 106 3.31 10.96 8.33
CA GLN A 106 3.06 10.95 6.88
C GLN A 106 2.86 9.52 6.36
N GLN A 107 3.66 8.56 6.82
CA GLN A 107 3.49 7.16 6.45
C GLN A 107 2.17 6.59 6.95
N ARG A 108 1.74 6.93 8.17
CA ARG A 108 0.42 6.52 8.68
C ARG A 108 -0.73 7.11 7.85
N VAL A 109 -0.58 8.32 7.34
CA VAL A 109 -1.54 8.92 6.40
C VAL A 109 -1.56 8.15 5.07
N ALA A 110 -0.41 7.76 4.54
CA ALA A 110 -0.32 6.95 3.33
C ALA A 110 -0.97 5.56 3.52
N ILE A 111 -0.79 4.95 4.70
CA ILE A 111 -1.46 3.71 5.08
C ILE A 111 -2.98 3.92 5.16
N ALA A 112 -3.47 4.97 5.83
CA ALA A 112 -4.89 5.27 5.88
C ALA A 112 -5.50 5.43 4.49
N ARG A 113 -4.81 6.15 3.60
CA ARG A 113 -5.20 6.32 2.20
C ARG A 113 -5.31 4.99 1.46
N SER A 114 -4.37 4.07 1.69
CA SER A 114 -4.36 2.76 1.04
C SER A 114 -5.52 1.87 1.48
N ILE A 115 -5.99 2.02 2.72
CA ILE A 115 -7.01 1.17 3.34
C ILE A 115 -8.44 1.69 3.10
N LEU A 116 -8.62 3.02 3.05
CA LEU A 116 -9.95 3.64 3.09
C LEU A 116 -10.86 3.22 1.93
N ALA A 117 -10.31 2.90 0.76
CA ALA A 117 -11.06 2.37 -0.37
C ALA A 117 -11.57 0.93 -0.16
N LYS A 118 -11.20 0.28 0.95
CA LYS A 118 -11.47 -1.14 1.27
C LYS A 118 -10.94 -2.07 0.16
N PRO A 119 -9.66 -1.96 -0.23
CA PRO A 119 -9.09 -2.79 -1.28
C PRO A 119 -8.98 -4.25 -0.84
N HIS A 120 -8.88 -5.18 -1.79
CA HIS A 120 -8.59 -6.58 -1.50
C HIS A 120 -7.09 -6.80 -1.21
N ILE A 121 -6.23 -6.03 -1.86
CA ILE A 121 -4.77 -6.17 -1.77
C ILE A 121 -4.13 -4.81 -1.48
N ILE A 122 -3.17 -4.80 -0.56
CA ILE A 122 -2.28 -3.66 -0.31
C ILE A 122 -0.88 -4.03 -0.78
N PHE A 123 -0.32 -3.21 -1.67
CA PHE A 123 1.06 -3.29 -2.13
C PHE A 123 1.90 -2.27 -1.38
N ALA A 124 2.98 -2.72 -0.75
CA ALA A 124 3.90 -1.88 0.00
C ALA A 124 5.33 -2.05 -0.54
N ASP A 125 5.89 -0.98 -1.10
CA ASP A 125 7.26 -0.96 -1.62
C ASP A 125 8.16 -0.22 -0.62
N GLU A 126 9.02 -0.97 0.08
CA GLU A 126 9.94 -0.49 1.12
C GLU A 126 9.25 0.48 2.11
N PRO A 127 8.12 0.09 2.75
CA PRO A 127 7.26 1.03 3.48
C PRO A 127 7.90 1.68 4.71
N THR A 128 9.10 1.23 5.09
CA THR A 128 9.85 1.75 6.24
C THR A 128 11.18 2.40 5.86
N GLY A 129 11.50 2.44 4.56
CA GLY A 129 12.83 2.83 4.09
C GLY A 129 13.23 4.29 4.39
N ASN A 130 12.27 5.18 4.66
CA ASN A 130 12.51 6.59 5.03
C ASN A 130 12.29 6.87 6.52
N LEU A 131 12.15 5.83 7.35
CA LEU A 131 11.89 5.95 8.78
C LEU A 131 13.10 5.46 9.59
N ASP A 132 13.26 5.99 10.79
CA ASP A 132 14.16 5.37 11.75
C ASP A 132 13.65 3.97 12.15
N LYS A 133 14.53 3.15 12.71
CA LYS A 133 14.22 1.74 12.99
C LYS A 133 12.96 1.57 13.84
N LYS A 134 12.81 2.36 14.90
CA LYS A 134 11.65 2.25 15.81
C LYS A 134 10.36 2.68 15.12
N ALA A 135 10.35 3.83 14.45
CA ALA A 135 9.19 4.30 13.71
C ALA A 135 8.83 3.34 12.56
N GLY A 136 9.83 2.70 11.94
CA GLY A 136 9.63 1.68 10.91
C GLY A 136 8.94 0.43 11.46
N GLU A 137 9.41 -0.10 12.60
CA GLU A 137 8.79 -1.26 13.25
C GLU A 137 7.34 -0.96 13.69
N ASP A 138 7.09 0.20 14.30
CA ASP A 138 5.74 0.63 14.71
C ASP A 138 4.81 0.76 13.50
N THR A 139 5.29 1.37 12.42
CA THR A 139 4.54 1.55 11.19
C THR A 139 4.17 0.22 10.52
N LEU A 140 5.13 -0.71 10.47
CA LEU A 140 4.89 -2.04 9.89
C LEU A 140 3.86 -2.83 10.71
N ASN A 141 3.97 -2.79 12.04
CA ASN A 141 3.03 -3.45 12.93
C ASN A 141 1.61 -2.88 12.75
N LEU A 142 1.48 -1.56 12.60
CA LEU A 142 0.20 -0.91 12.31
C LEU A 142 -0.36 -1.34 10.95
N LEU A 143 0.47 -1.33 9.89
CA LEU A 143 0.06 -1.75 8.55
C LEU A 143 -0.43 -3.21 8.55
N SER A 144 0.33 -4.12 9.17
CA SER A 144 -0.02 -5.54 9.27
C SER A 144 -1.31 -5.74 10.08
N SER A 145 -1.44 -5.03 11.22
CA SER A 145 -2.63 -5.11 12.07
C SER A 145 -3.89 -4.62 11.35
N CYS A 146 -3.76 -3.53 10.58
CA CYS A 146 -4.86 -3.01 9.77
C CYS A 146 -5.26 -4.01 8.66
N ALA A 147 -4.28 -4.53 7.92
CA ALA A 147 -4.53 -5.50 6.86
C ALA A 147 -5.25 -6.75 7.40
N ALA A 148 -4.77 -7.30 8.51
CA ALA A 148 -5.39 -8.45 9.16
C ALA A 148 -6.82 -8.15 9.65
N ARG A 149 -7.03 -7.00 10.31
CA ARG A 149 -8.35 -6.60 10.82
C ARG A 149 -9.38 -6.44 9.72
N PHE A 150 -9.00 -5.93 8.57
CA PHE A 150 -9.91 -5.67 7.46
C PHE A 150 -9.91 -6.78 6.39
N GLY A 151 -9.25 -7.92 6.67
CA GLY A 151 -9.24 -9.09 5.78
C GLY A 151 -8.53 -8.84 4.45
N GLN A 152 -7.50 -7.99 4.44
CA GLN A 152 -6.78 -7.59 3.23
C GLN A 152 -5.51 -8.41 3.06
N THR A 153 -5.17 -8.75 1.82
CA THR A 153 -3.87 -9.34 1.50
C THR A 153 -2.81 -8.23 1.47
N LEU A 154 -1.72 -8.41 2.22
CA LEU A 154 -0.61 -7.47 2.26
C LEU A 154 0.61 -8.05 1.54
N ILE A 155 1.08 -7.37 0.50
CA ILE A 155 2.28 -7.74 -0.25
C ILE A 155 3.34 -6.67 0.02
N ILE A 156 4.46 -7.06 0.64
CA ILE A 156 5.55 -6.16 1.00
C ILE A 156 6.80 -6.51 0.18
N VAL A 157 7.38 -5.51 -0.46
CA VAL A 157 8.74 -5.57 -0.97
C VAL A 157 9.66 -4.97 0.07
N THR A 158 10.68 -5.71 0.48
CA THR A 158 11.68 -5.24 1.43
C THR A 158 13.02 -5.95 1.22
N HIS A 159 14.09 -5.32 1.64
CA HIS A 159 15.41 -5.92 1.78
C HIS A 159 15.73 -6.29 3.24
N ASP A 160 14.86 -5.94 4.18
CA ASP A 160 15.00 -6.26 5.59
C ASP A 160 14.46 -7.67 5.90
N LEU A 161 15.38 -8.57 6.30
CA LEU A 161 15.04 -9.95 6.62
C LEU A 161 14.15 -10.09 7.86
N GLU A 162 14.25 -9.16 8.82
CA GLU A 162 13.40 -9.19 10.02
C GLU A 162 11.95 -8.84 9.68
N ILE A 163 11.75 -7.96 8.71
CA ILE A 163 10.42 -7.71 8.15
C ILE A 163 9.90 -8.94 7.41
N ALA A 164 10.73 -9.52 6.55
CA ALA A 164 10.34 -10.68 5.76
C ALA A 164 9.91 -11.88 6.64
N LYS A 165 10.59 -12.13 7.75
CA LYS A 165 10.26 -13.21 8.69
C LYS A 165 8.89 -13.12 9.35
N LYS A 166 8.25 -11.92 9.33
CA LYS A 166 6.91 -11.71 9.89
C LYS A 166 5.79 -12.06 8.91
N ALA A 167 6.12 -12.37 7.65
CA ALA A 167 5.14 -12.70 6.63
C ALA A 167 4.77 -14.19 6.66
N ASP A 168 3.54 -14.51 6.29
CA ASP A 168 3.06 -15.89 6.13
C ASP A 168 3.77 -16.61 4.98
N ARG A 169 4.28 -15.84 4.00
CA ARG A 169 4.97 -16.37 2.83
C ARG A 169 6.09 -15.44 2.37
N ILE A 170 7.24 -16.00 2.07
CA ILE A 170 8.42 -15.29 1.60
C ILE A 170 8.80 -15.76 0.20
N ILE A 171 8.91 -14.80 -0.74
CA ILE A 171 9.43 -15.02 -2.09
C ILE A 171 10.75 -14.29 -2.22
N LYS A 172 11.84 -15.04 -2.37
CA LYS A 172 13.17 -14.45 -2.59
C LYS A 172 13.44 -14.28 -4.07
N ILE A 173 13.88 -13.07 -4.45
CA ILE A 173 14.20 -12.71 -5.84
C ILE A 173 15.66 -12.26 -5.90
N GLU A 174 16.42 -12.86 -6.81
CA GLU A 174 17.81 -12.51 -7.14
C GLU A 174 17.94 -12.44 -8.65
N ASP A 175 18.54 -11.37 -9.16
CA ASP A 175 18.78 -11.12 -10.61
C ASP A 175 17.53 -11.39 -11.48
N GLY A 176 16.37 -10.91 -11.03
CA GLY A 176 15.12 -11.05 -11.74
C GLY A 176 14.49 -12.45 -11.72
N LYS A 177 15.04 -13.39 -10.93
CA LYS A 177 14.54 -14.76 -10.82
C LYS A 177 14.08 -15.09 -9.41
N ILE A 178 13.02 -15.87 -9.29
CA ILE A 178 12.59 -16.43 -8.01
C ILE A 178 13.56 -17.58 -7.66
N VAL A 179 14.31 -17.42 -6.55
CA VAL A 179 15.27 -18.42 -6.08
C VAL A 179 14.75 -19.24 -4.91
N SER A 180 13.78 -18.74 -4.15
CA SER A 180 13.06 -19.53 -3.15
C SER A 180 11.65 -19.00 -2.92
N ASN A 181 10.77 -19.91 -2.47
CA ASN A 181 9.38 -19.64 -2.13
C ASN A 181 9.06 -20.46 -0.88
N GLN A 182 8.99 -19.80 0.28
CA GLN A 182 8.80 -20.42 1.59
C GLN A 182 7.44 -20.02 2.14
N LEU A 183 6.67 -21.01 2.59
CA LEU A 183 5.43 -20.87 3.36
C LEU A 183 5.75 -20.84 4.83
#